data_4d943774c90175bcb23fc886e411d4a1
#
_entry.id   4d943774c90175bcb23fc886e411d4a1
#
_cell.length_a   1.000
_cell.length_b   1.000
_cell.length_c   1.000
_cell.angle_alpha   90.00
_cell.angle_beta   90.00
_cell.angle_gamma   90.00
#
_symmetry.space_group_name_H-M   'P 1'
#
loop_
_entity.id
_entity.type
_entity.pdbx_description
1 polymer ?
#
loop_
_entity_poly.entity_id
_entity_poly.type
_entity_poly.pdbx_seq_one_letter_code
_entity_poly.pdbx_strand_id
1 'polypeptide(L)'
;WSFKTITQHMPEIAAAGYTSVQTEPMSKIKEVAANGKKFAENWYYVYQPANTSIGNFVVGTEADLKEMTATAHKYGVRVIVDVVANHFTSDWSAIDSDWQNTDYFHKRTGCDGPNGEIKDYSNRYKVTQCHLLGLWDLNTQNQAVADRMQKFLKTAVADGVDGFRYDAAKHVELPTQVFDNKQSNYW
;
A
#
# COMPACT_ATOMS: atom_id res chain seq x y z
N TRP A 1 1.97 16.02 -1.50
CA TRP A 1 1.47 16.60 -2.76
C TRP A 1 0.54 15.60 -3.46
N SER A 2 -0.53 16.11 -4.05
CA SER A 2 -1.40 15.31 -4.93
C SER A 2 -0.72 15.07 -6.29
N PHE A 3 -1.24 14.10 -7.05
CA PHE A 3 -0.81 13.86 -8.43
C PHE A 3 -0.92 15.14 -9.29
N LYS A 4 -2.01 15.89 -9.15
CA LYS A 4 -2.18 17.19 -9.83
C LYS A 4 -1.12 18.21 -9.45
N THR A 5 -0.79 18.32 -8.17
CA THR A 5 0.26 19.23 -7.70
C THR A 5 1.61 18.85 -8.31
N ILE A 6 1.96 17.56 -8.30
CA ILE A 6 3.20 17.07 -8.92
C ILE A 6 3.20 17.36 -10.44
N THR A 7 2.08 17.12 -11.11
CA THR A 7 1.94 17.46 -12.56
C THR A 7 2.24 18.93 -12.84
N GLN A 8 1.68 19.83 -12.03
CA GLN A 8 1.86 21.27 -12.19
C GLN A 8 3.32 21.72 -11.99
N HIS A 9 4.03 21.10 -11.05
CA HIS A 9 5.41 21.40 -10.72
C HIS A 9 6.45 20.57 -11.50
N MET A 10 6.02 19.70 -12.42
CA MET A 10 6.93 18.82 -13.14
C MET A 10 8.03 19.56 -13.92
N PRO A 11 7.75 20.72 -14.58
CA PRO A 11 8.81 21.51 -15.23
C PRO A 11 9.90 21.96 -14.27
N GLU A 12 9.52 22.39 -13.07
CA GLU A 12 10.44 22.86 -12.02
C GLU A 12 11.27 21.71 -11.45
N ILE A 13 10.63 20.54 -11.23
CA ILE A 13 11.28 19.31 -10.75
C ILE A 13 12.36 18.87 -11.75
N ALA A 14 12.04 18.85 -13.03
CA ALA A 14 12.99 18.47 -14.09
C ALA A 14 14.12 19.51 -14.24
N ALA A 15 13.80 20.81 -14.18
CA ALA A 15 14.79 21.88 -14.26
C ALA A 15 15.77 21.86 -13.07
N ALA A 16 15.30 21.40 -11.91
CA ALA A 16 16.14 21.20 -10.72
C ALA A 16 17.05 19.95 -10.81
N GLY A 17 16.95 19.15 -11.87
CA GLY A 17 17.79 17.98 -12.13
C GLY A 17 17.32 16.69 -11.49
N TYR A 18 16.09 16.63 -10.96
CA TYR A 18 15.52 15.37 -10.45
C TYR A 18 15.18 14.44 -11.62
N THR A 19 15.58 13.18 -11.48
CA THR A 19 15.34 12.13 -12.49
C THR A 19 14.16 11.24 -12.15
N SER A 20 13.64 11.34 -10.94
CA SER A 20 12.46 10.61 -10.48
C SER A 20 11.76 11.35 -9.35
N VAL A 21 10.47 11.09 -9.19
CA VAL A 21 9.65 11.49 -8.05
C VAL A 21 9.04 10.27 -7.39
N GLN A 22 8.93 10.28 -6.06
CA GLN A 22 8.17 9.30 -5.31
C GLN A 22 6.91 9.95 -4.77
N THR A 23 5.76 9.27 -4.94
CA THR A 23 4.47 9.73 -4.43
C THR A 23 4.13 9.08 -3.09
N GLU A 24 3.09 9.61 -2.44
CA GLU A 24 2.37 8.92 -1.36
C GLU A 24 1.67 7.67 -1.91
N PRO A 25 1.19 6.75 -1.02
CA PRO A 25 0.45 5.56 -1.41
C PRO A 25 -0.74 5.85 -2.33
N MET A 26 -0.82 5.10 -3.42
CA MET A 26 -1.82 5.30 -4.46
C MET A 26 -3.14 4.57 -4.22
N SER A 27 -3.18 3.61 -3.29
CA SER A 27 -4.37 2.79 -3.04
C SER A 27 -5.52 3.58 -2.42
N LYS A 28 -6.77 3.12 -2.62
CA LYS A 28 -7.89 3.58 -1.82
C LYS A 28 -7.59 3.37 -0.33
N ILE A 29 -7.83 4.39 0.48
CA ILE A 29 -7.56 4.38 1.92
C ILE A 29 -8.84 4.59 2.71
N LYS A 30 -8.77 4.39 4.01
CA LYS A 30 -9.84 4.74 4.95
C LYS A 30 -10.18 6.23 4.82
N GLU A 31 -11.43 6.53 4.41
CA GLU A 31 -11.85 7.90 4.09
C GLU A 31 -12.22 8.73 5.31
N VAL A 32 -12.59 8.09 6.42
CA VAL A 32 -13.09 8.80 7.59
C VAL A 32 -11.96 8.96 8.62
N ALA A 33 -11.57 10.20 8.86
CA ALA A 33 -10.85 10.55 10.07
C ALA A 33 -11.78 10.32 11.27
N ALA A 34 -11.65 9.20 11.95
CA ALA A 34 -12.50 8.82 13.08
C ALA A 34 -12.53 9.87 14.23
N ASN A 35 -11.66 10.87 14.16
CA ASN A 35 -11.49 11.91 15.16
C ASN A 35 -11.76 13.33 14.65
N GLY A 36 -12.29 13.47 13.42
CA GLY A 36 -12.56 14.77 12.79
C GLY A 36 -11.33 15.65 12.50
N LYS A 37 -10.13 15.15 12.70
CA LYS A 37 -8.89 15.88 12.48
C LYS A 37 -8.57 16.06 10.99
N LYS A 38 -7.83 17.13 10.66
CA LYS A 38 -7.33 17.38 9.31
C LYS A 38 -6.28 16.35 8.90
N PHE A 39 -6.06 16.18 7.59
CA PHE A 39 -5.04 15.27 7.07
C PHE A 39 -3.66 15.47 7.71
N ALA A 40 -3.21 16.70 7.89
CA ALA A 40 -1.93 17.01 8.54
C ALA A 40 -1.76 16.38 9.94
N GLU A 41 -2.86 16.13 10.63
CA GLU A 41 -2.90 15.50 11.96
C GLU A 41 -3.11 13.99 11.88
N ASN A 42 -3.43 13.45 10.70
CA ASN A 42 -3.73 12.04 10.41
C ASN A 42 -2.96 11.54 9.17
N TRP A 43 -1.78 12.06 8.92
CA TRP A 43 -0.95 11.72 7.76
C TRP A 43 -0.79 10.20 7.55
N TYR A 44 -0.78 9.42 8.64
CA TYR A 44 -0.64 7.97 8.63
C TYR A 44 -1.83 7.23 7.97
N TYR A 45 -2.94 7.90 7.68
CA TYR A 45 -4.08 7.27 6.99
C TYR A 45 -3.77 6.89 5.56
N VAL A 46 -2.79 7.52 4.90
CA VAL A 46 -2.33 7.07 3.57
C VAL A 46 -1.75 5.66 3.61
N TYR A 47 -1.28 5.22 4.79
CA TYR A 47 -0.77 3.87 5.04
C TYR A 47 -1.84 2.93 5.61
N GLN A 48 -3.12 3.25 5.45
CA GLN A 48 -4.25 2.40 5.84
C GLN A 48 -5.17 2.09 4.64
N PRO A 49 -4.72 1.22 3.70
CA PRO A 49 -5.53 0.82 2.57
C PRO A 49 -6.88 0.23 2.99
N ALA A 50 -7.88 0.47 2.15
CA ALA A 50 -9.21 -0.12 2.25
C ALA A 50 -9.57 -0.97 1.02
N ASN A 51 -8.82 -0.80 -0.08
CA ASN A 51 -8.92 -1.58 -1.31
C ASN A 51 -7.62 -1.44 -2.13
N THR A 52 -7.42 -2.30 -3.10
CA THR A 52 -6.37 -2.25 -4.14
C THR A 52 -6.85 -1.55 -5.42
N SER A 53 -7.68 -0.53 -5.31
CA SER A 53 -8.02 0.41 -6.39
C SER A 53 -7.13 1.65 -6.30
N ILE A 54 -6.83 2.27 -7.46
CA ILE A 54 -5.99 3.48 -7.53
C ILE A 54 -6.83 4.71 -7.24
N GLY A 55 -6.33 5.55 -6.34
CA GLY A 55 -6.89 6.85 -5.99
C GLY A 55 -7.40 6.94 -4.56
N ASN A 56 -7.20 8.11 -3.98
CA ASN A 56 -7.71 8.48 -2.67
C ASN A 56 -7.79 10.01 -2.54
N PHE A 57 -8.42 10.49 -1.47
CA PHE A 57 -8.65 11.93 -1.27
C PHE A 57 -7.36 12.75 -1.06
N VAL A 58 -6.22 12.11 -0.84
CA VAL A 58 -4.92 12.78 -0.64
C VAL A 58 -4.19 12.97 -1.95
N VAL A 59 -4.06 11.89 -2.72
CA VAL A 59 -3.25 11.90 -3.96
C VAL A 59 -4.07 12.25 -5.20
N GLY A 60 -5.37 11.99 -5.20
CA GLY A 60 -6.25 12.19 -6.35
C GLY A 60 -6.74 10.89 -6.96
N THR A 61 -7.20 10.95 -8.20
CA THR A 61 -7.81 9.85 -8.95
C THR A 61 -6.79 9.07 -9.79
N GLU A 62 -7.19 7.90 -10.31
CA GLU A 62 -6.40 7.16 -11.30
C GLU A 62 -6.16 7.98 -12.59
N ALA A 63 -7.14 8.81 -13.00
CA ALA A 63 -6.95 9.72 -14.15
C ALA A 63 -5.88 10.77 -13.86
N ASP A 64 -5.81 11.28 -12.64
CA ASP A 64 -4.76 12.22 -12.22
C ASP A 64 -3.37 11.55 -12.20
N LEU A 65 -3.30 10.26 -11.82
CA LEU A 65 -2.06 9.47 -11.92
C LEU A 65 -1.59 9.35 -13.37
N LYS A 66 -2.49 8.99 -14.29
CA LYS A 66 -2.18 8.88 -15.74
C LYS A 66 -1.68 10.20 -16.33
N GLU A 67 -2.29 11.32 -15.94
CA GLU A 67 -1.84 12.65 -16.36
C GLU A 67 -0.46 12.98 -15.82
N MET A 68 -0.22 12.67 -14.55
CA MET A 68 1.06 12.90 -13.89
C MET A 68 2.19 12.10 -14.53
N THR A 69 2.01 10.79 -14.74
CA THR A 69 3.02 9.92 -15.36
C THR A 69 3.32 10.36 -16.80
N ALA A 70 2.29 10.64 -17.60
CA ALA A 70 2.45 11.14 -18.97
C ALA A 70 3.21 12.48 -19.01
N THR A 71 2.94 13.36 -18.04
CA THR A 71 3.65 14.64 -17.92
C THR A 71 5.10 14.44 -17.49
N ALA A 72 5.33 13.60 -16.48
CA ALA A 72 6.67 13.28 -15.99
C ALA A 72 7.57 12.75 -17.12
N HIS A 73 7.05 11.82 -17.92
CA HIS A 73 7.80 11.25 -19.05
C HIS A 73 8.15 12.29 -20.11
N LYS A 74 7.29 13.28 -20.38
CA LYS A 74 7.61 14.40 -21.31
C LYS A 74 8.82 15.22 -20.82
N TYR A 75 9.03 15.29 -19.51
CA TYR A 75 10.15 15.99 -18.89
C TYR A 75 11.33 15.08 -18.55
N GLY A 76 11.29 13.80 -18.93
CA GLY A 76 12.35 12.82 -18.65
C GLY A 76 12.44 12.40 -17.18
N VAL A 77 11.37 12.58 -16.41
CA VAL A 77 11.29 12.22 -14.99
C VAL A 77 10.50 10.91 -14.85
N ARG A 78 11.01 9.99 -14.05
CA ARG A 78 10.33 8.73 -13.71
C ARG A 78 9.41 8.89 -12.50
N VAL A 79 8.38 8.08 -12.45
CA VAL A 79 7.42 8.06 -11.34
C VAL A 79 7.53 6.75 -10.56
N ILE A 80 7.82 6.88 -9.27
CA ILE A 80 7.81 5.79 -8.31
C ILE A 80 6.62 6.01 -7.39
N VAL A 81 5.75 5.02 -7.25
CA VAL A 81 4.61 5.10 -6.32
C VAL A 81 4.85 4.28 -5.06
N ASP A 82 4.39 4.79 -3.94
CA ASP A 82 4.40 4.03 -2.68
C ASP A 82 3.27 2.99 -2.70
N VAL A 83 3.57 1.77 -2.25
CA VAL A 83 2.64 0.63 -2.22
C VAL A 83 2.63 0.03 -0.82
N VAL A 84 1.47 0.06 -0.18
CA VAL A 84 1.22 -0.62 1.08
C VAL A 84 0.71 -2.02 0.75
N ALA A 85 1.65 -2.97 0.65
CA ALA A 85 1.37 -4.34 0.19
C ALA A 85 1.27 -5.36 1.35
N ASN A 86 1.54 -4.94 2.58
CA ASN A 86 1.56 -5.82 3.75
C ASN A 86 0.20 -5.88 4.47
N HIS A 87 -0.53 -4.80 4.55
CA HIS A 87 -1.70 -4.67 5.42
C HIS A 87 -2.75 -3.71 4.88
N PHE A 88 -3.95 -3.82 5.45
CA PHE A 88 -5.03 -2.86 5.31
C PHE A 88 -5.29 -2.11 6.63
N THR A 89 -6.24 -1.17 6.62
CA THR A 89 -6.65 -0.43 7.82
C THR A 89 -6.99 -1.36 8.99
N SER A 90 -6.90 -0.87 10.22
CA SER A 90 -7.35 -1.60 11.42
C SER A 90 -8.87 -1.67 11.56
N ASP A 91 -9.59 -0.82 10.83
CA ASP A 91 -11.05 -0.73 10.84
C ASP A 91 -11.66 -1.63 9.77
N TRP A 92 -12.16 -2.81 10.19
CA TRP A 92 -12.79 -3.77 9.29
C TRP A 92 -13.95 -3.18 8.50
N SER A 93 -14.73 -2.29 9.10
CA SER A 93 -15.88 -1.68 8.43
C SER A 93 -15.51 -0.70 7.31
N ALA A 94 -14.28 -0.19 7.32
CA ALA A 94 -13.74 0.69 6.28
C ALA A 94 -13.15 -0.09 5.09
N ILE A 95 -12.89 -1.40 5.24
CA ILE A 95 -12.44 -2.26 4.14
C ILE A 95 -13.61 -2.47 3.18
N ASP A 96 -13.37 -2.31 1.88
CA ASP A 96 -14.41 -2.53 0.87
C ASP A 96 -14.91 -3.99 0.87
N SER A 97 -16.18 -4.18 0.57
CA SER A 97 -16.88 -5.46 0.70
C SER A 97 -16.26 -6.61 -0.10
N ASP A 98 -15.63 -6.32 -1.22
CA ASP A 98 -14.93 -7.30 -2.06
C ASP A 98 -13.61 -7.81 -1.43
N TRP A 99 -13.11 -7.11 -0.41
CA TRP A 99 -11.99 -7.51 0.42
C TRP A 99 -12.40 -8.04 1.80
N GLN A 100 -13.66 -7.92 2.20
CA GLN A 100 -14.16 -8.38 3.50
C GLN A 100 -14.32 -9.92 3.54
N ASN A 101 -13.22 -10.62 3.30
CA ASN A 101 -13.08 -12.06 3.46
C ASN A 101 -11.95 -12.34 4.45
N THR A 102 -12.25 -12.99 5.57
CA THR A 102 -11.26 -13.26 6.62
C THR A 102 -10.11 -14.16 6.17
N ASP A 103 -10.26 -14.94 5.10
CA ASP A 103 -9.19 -15.76 4.54
C ASP A 103 -8.15 -14.94 3.76
N TYR A 104 -8.46 -13.70 3.44
CA TYR A 104 -7.52 -12.77 2.81
C TYR A 104 -6.55 -12.13 3.81
N PHE A 105 -6.75 -12.37 5.09
CA PHE A 105 -5.92 -11.82 6.16
C PHE A 105 -5.36 -12.94 7.04
N HIS A 106 -4.16 -12.73 7.58
CA HIS A 106 -3.58 -13.66 8.53
C HIS A 106 -4.41 -13.69 9.82
N LYS A 107 -4.50 -14.89 10.41
CA LYS A 107 -5.21 -15.09 11.67
C LYS A 107 -4.41 -14.52 12.83
N ARG A 108 -5.09 -14.03 13.84
CA ARG A 108 -4.45 -13.51 15.06
C ARG A 108 -3.93 -14.61 16.00
N THR A 109 -4.08 -15.89 15.62
CA THR A 109 -3.64 -17.05 16.41
C THR A 109 -2.13 -17.06 16.52
N GLY A 110 -1.61 -17.19 17.72
CA GLY A 110 -0.15 -17.19 17.97
C GLY A 110 0.49 -15.80 18.01
N CYS A 111 -0.31 -14.75 17.85
CA CYS A 111 0.14 -13.36 17.93
C CYS A 111 -0.04 -12.79 19.35
N ASP A 112 0.59 -11.64 19.59
CA ASP A 112 0.53 -10.98 20.88
C ASP A 112 -0.66 -9.99 20.95
N GLY A 113 -1.19 -9.76 22.12
CA GLY A 113 -2.24 -8.78 22.36
C GLY A 113 -3.60 -9.10 21.72
N PRO A 114 -4.65 -8.34 22.08
CA PRO A 114 -6.03 -8.62 21.71
C PRO A 114 -6.32 -8.42 20.21
N ASN A 115 -5.52 -7.58 19.55
CA ASN A 115 -5.66 -7.28 18.12
C ASN A 115 -4.67 -8.06 17.24
N GLY A 116 -4.00 -9.08 17.79
CA GLY A 116 -3.01 -9.86 17.06
C GLY A 116 -1.72 -9.10 16.74
N GLU A 117 -1.36 -8.13 17.57
CA GLU A 117 -0.22 -7.24 17.37
C GLU A 117 1.12 -7.95 17.47
N ILE A 118 2.13 -7.37 16.84
CA ILE A 118 3.52 -7.78 16.98
C ILE A 118 4.10 -7.13 18.24
N LYS A 119 4.56 -7.93 19.21
CA LYS A 119 5.31 -7.45 20.38
C LYS A 119 6.77 -7.93 20.35
N ASP A 120 7.02 -9.07 19.72
CA ASP A 120 8.36 -9.63 19.58
C ASP A 120 8.85 -9.51 18.13
N TYR A 121 9.60 -8.47 17.86
CA TYR A 121 10.21 -8.20 16.54
C TYR A 121 11.45 -9.05 16.25
N SER A 122 11.91 -9.89 17.19
CA SER A 122 12.98 -10.88 16.95
C SER A 122 12.43 -12.19 16.36
N ASN A 123 11.13 -12.44 16.52
CA ASN A 123 10.45 -13.62 16.02
C ASN A 123 9.92 -13.39 14.60
N ARG A 124 10.54 -14.01 13.60
CA ARG A 124 10.20 -13.82 12.18
C ARG A 124 8.76 -14.22 11.86
N TYR A 125 8.24 -15.30 12.46
CA TYR A 125 6.83 -15.67 12.32
C TYR A 125 5.91 -14.50 12.74
N LYS A 126 6.13 -13.95 13.94
CA LYS A 126 5.32 -12.83 14.43
C LYS A 126 5.44 -11.59 13.54
N VAL A 127 6.63 -11.31 13.04
CA VAL A 127 6.86 -10.15 12.16
C VAL A 127 6.09 -10.25 10.85
N THR A 128 5.83 -11.46 10.34
CA THR A 128 5.22 -11.70 9.03
C THR A 128 3.81 -12.26 9.05
N GLN A 129 3.33 -12.74 10.19
CA GLN A 129 2.00 -13.37 10.29
C GLN A 129 1.09 -12.64 11.27
N CYS A 130 1.62 -11.63 11.97
CA CYS A 130 0.87 -10.88 12.96
C CYS A 130 0.63 -9.44 12.52
N HIS A 131 -0.35 -8.82 13.13
CA HIS A 131 -0.86 -7.51 12.75
C HIS A 131 0.09 -6.39 13.20
N LEU A 132 0.73 -5.70 12.28
CA LEU A 132 1.52 -4.51 12.55
C LEU A 132 0.61 -3.42 13.13
N LEU A 133 0.81 -3.05 14.39
CA LEU A 133 0.01 -2.03 15.09
C LEU A 133 -1.52 -2.30 15.06
N GLY A 134 -1.94 -3.56 14.95
CA GLY A 134 -3.35 -3.94 14.87
C GLY A 134 -3.99 -3.74 13.48
N LEU A 135 -3.22 -3.36 12.47
CA LEU A 135 -3.64 -3.28 11.08
C LEU A 135 -3.93 -4.69 10.52
N TRP A 136 -4.96 -4.84 9.69
CA TRP A 136 -5.29 -6.14 9.10
C TRP A 136 -4.20 -6.62 8.15
N ASP A 137 -3.45 -7.61 8.59
CA ASP A 137 -2.31 -8.18 7.88
C ASP A 137 -2.75 -9.07 6.74
N LEU A 138 -2.33 -8.76 5.51
CA LEU A 138 -2.72 -9.52 4.31
C LEU A 138 -2.12 -10.93 4.33
N ASN A 139 -2.96 -11.93 4.09
CA ASN A 139 -2.51 -13.32 3.93
C ASN A 139 -1.81 -13.50 2.58
N THR A 140 -0.55 -13.12 2.55
CA THR A 140 0.31 -13.17 1.37
C THR A 140 0.62 -14.60 0.89
N GLN A 141 0.22 -15.62 1.65
CA GLN A 141 0.22 -17.04 1.27
C GLN A 141 -1.07 -17.46 0.56
N ASN A 142 -2.07 -16.56 0.46
CA ASN A 142 -3.31 -16.80 -0.26
C ASN A 142 -3.17 -16.31 -1.71
N GLN A 143 -3.32 -17.24 -2.68
CA GLN A 143 -3.16 -16.91 -4.10
C GLN A 143 -4.12 -15.82 -4.57
N ALA A 144 -5.35 -15.77 -4.06
CA ALA A 144 -6.29 -14.71 -4.43
C ALA A 144 -5.83 -13.33 -3.97
N VAL A 145 -5.12 -13.22 -2.84
CA VAL A 145 -4.51 -11.96 -2.37
C VAL A 145 -3.36 -11.57 -3.29
N ALA A 146 -2.49 -12.52 -3.64
CA ALA A 146 -1.38 -12.28 -4.56
C ALA A 146 -1.88 -11.83 -5.94
N ASP A 147 -2.90 -12.49 -6.49
CA ASP A 147 -3.49 -12.15 -7.79
C ASP A 147 -4.10 -10.74 -7.80
N ARG A 148 -4.79 -10.36 -6.73
CA ARG A 148 -5.38 -9.02 -6.59
C ARG A 148 -4.30 -7.95 -6.50
N MET A 149 -3.24 -8.17 -5.72
CA MET A 149 -2.11 -7.25 -5.64
C MET A 149 -1.38 -7.14 -6.98
N GLN A 150 -1.14 -8.27 -7.65
CA GLN A 150 -0.52 -8.27 -8.97
C GLN A 150 -1.36 -7.48 -10.00
N LYS A 151 -2.69 -7.64 -9.98
CA LYS A 151 -3.60 -6.86 -10.84
C LYS A 151 -3.47 -5.36 -10.56
N PHE A 152 -3.45 -4.97 -9.30
CA PHE A 152 -3.28 -3.57 -8.88
C PHE A 152 -1.98 -2.97 -9.40
N LEU A 153 -0.86 -3.69 -9.21
CA LEU A 153 0.45 -3.24 -9.69
C LEU A 153 0.52 -3.17 -11.22
N LYS A 154 -0.06 -4.15 -11.91
CA LYS A 154 -0.15 -4.14 -13.39
C LYS A 154 -0.97 -2.97 -13.91
N THR A 155 -2.04 -2.58 -13.21
CA THR A 155 -2.82 -1.39 -13.56
C THR A 155 -1.95 -0.14 -13.44
N ALA A 156 -1.21 0.02 -12.34
CA ALA A 156 -0.31 1.16 -12.15
C ALA A 156 0.79 1.23 -13.24
N VAL A 157 1.37 0.09 -13.62
CA VAL A 157 2.34 0.03 -14.73
C VAL A 157 1.68 0.44 -16.06
N ALA A 158 0.47 -0.02 -16.33
CA ALA A 158 -0.29 0.39 -17.53
C ALA A 158 -0.62 1.89 -17.54
N ASP A 159 -0.74 2.50 -16.34
CA ASP A 159 -0.94 3.92 -16.14
C ASP A 159 0.37 4.74 -16.18
N GLY A 160 1.50 4.10 -16.51
CA GLY A 160 2.79 4.76 -16.74
C GLY A 160 3.69 4.85 -15.50
N VAL A 161 3.41 4.14 -14.41
CA VAL A 161 4.31 4.07 -13.26
C VAL A 161 5.59 3.30 -13.61
N ASP A 162 6.75 3.87 -13.29
CA ASP A 162 8.07 3.32 -13.63
C ASP A 162 8.64 2.40 -12.53
N GLY A 163 8.15 2.51 -11.31
CA GLY A 163 8.65 1.72 -10.19
C GLY A 163 7.80 1.83 -8.94
N PHE A 164 8.12 0.98 -7.96
CA PHE A 164 7.40 0.88 -6.70
C PHE A 164 8.35 1.00 -5.51
N ARG A 165 7.91 1.72 -4.48
CA ARG A 165 8.47 1.63 -3.14
C ARG A 165 7.49 0.84 -2.28
N TYR A 166 7.93 -0.26 -1.72
CA TYR A 166 7.08 -1.10 -0.87
C TYR A 166 7.21 -0.69 0.60
N ASP A 167 6.10 -0.22 1.17
CA ASP A 167 6.00 0.02 2.61
C ASP A 167 5.98 -1.29 3.39
N ALA A 168 6.54 -1.28 4.60
CA ALA A 168 6.52 -2.43 5.51
C ALA A 168 7.01 -3.76 4.90
N ALA A 169 7.87 -3.72 3.87
CA ALA A 169 8.33 -4.90 3.13
C ALA A 169 8.95 -6.01 4.02
N LYS A 170 9.56 -5.64 5.15
CA LYS A 170 10.10 -6.61 6.11
C LYS A 170 9.03 -7.49 6.77
N HIS A 171 7.77 -7.06 6.72
CA HIS A 171 6.63 -7.77 7.30
C HIS A 171 6.02 -8.81 6.36
N VAL A 172 6.48 -8.89 5.12
CA VAL A 172 6.09 -9.93 4.15
C VAL A 172 7.12 -11.06 4.16
N GLU A 173 6.67 -12.30 3.98
CA GLU A 173 7.53 -13.47 3.93
C GLU A 173 8.46 -13.44 2.71
N LEU A 174 9.65 -13.98 2.87
CA LEU A 174 10.51 -14.28 1.74
C LEU A 174 10.02 -15.56 1.02
N PRO A 175 10.27 -15.71 -0.29
CA PRO A 175 9.85 -16.88 -1.05
C PRO A 175 10.39 -18.22 -0.50
N THR A 176 11.46 -18.19 0.28
CA THR A 176 12.07 -19.37 0.91
C THR A 176 11.49 -19.70 2.28
N GLN A 177 10.64 -18.83 2.83
CA GLN A 177 10.05 -19.04 4.16
C GLN A 177 8.75 -19.84 4.05
N VAL A 178 8.58 -20.78 4.98
CA VAL A 178 7.39 -21.63 5.08
C VAL A 178 6.79 -21.42 6.47
N PHE A 179 5.57 -20.94 6.53
CA PHE A 179 4.80 -20.82 7.76
C PHE A 179 3.46 -21.55 7.60
N ASP A 180 3.03 -22.26 8.63
CA ASP A 180 1.79 -23.06 8.61
C ASP A 180 1.71 -24.02 7.42
N ASN A 181 2.85 -24.62 7.03
CA ASN A 181 3.02 -25.50 5.87
C ASN A 181 2.69 -24.84 4.51
N LYS A 182 2.74 -23.52 4.45
CA LYS A 182 2.52 -22.74 3.22
C LYS A 182 3.70 -21.84 2.93
N GLN A 183 3.95 -21.66 1.67
CA GLN A 183 4.93 -20.75 1.10
C GLN A 183 4.21 -19.58 0.44
N SER A 184 4.77 -18.40 0.48
CA SER A 184 4.24 -17.22 -0.22
C SER A 184 4.79 -17.15 -1.64
N ASN A 185 3.93 -16.85 -2.61
CA ASN A 185 4.29 -16.52 -4.00
C ASN A 185 4.06 -15.02 -4.27
N TYR A 186 4.11 -14.21 -3.24
CA TYR A 186 3.71 -12.81 -3.29
C TYR A 186 4.78 -11.90 -3.94
N TRP A 187 6.06 -12.26 -3.84
CA TRP A 187 7.19 -11.57 -4.45
C TRP A 187 7.58 -12.12 -5.81
#